data_6d5c9879cbca7aa5d3f14efb2ca64bd7
#
_entry.id   6d5c9879cbca7aa5d3f14efb2ca64bd7
#
_cell.length_a   1.000
_cell.length_b   1.000
_cell.length_c   1.000
_cell.angle_alpha   90.00
_cell.angle_beta   90.00
_cell.angle_gamma   90.00
#
_symmetry.space_group_name_H-M   'P 1'
#
loop_
_entity.id
_entity.type
_entity.pdbx_description
1 polymer ?
#
loop_
_entity_poly.entity_id
_entity_poly.type
_entity_poly.pdbx_seq_one_letter_code
_entity_poly.pdbx_strand_id
1 'polypeptide(L)'
;MLFRSREVALDVAEGADMLMVKPALSYLDVIRRVKEAHPDVPLAAYNVSGEYAMLKAAAANGWIDEERVAMEVLTSIRRAGADMILTYHALEAARWLQ
;
A
#
# COMPACT_ATOMS: atom_id res chain seq x y z
N MET A 1 15.65 -3.78 -5.59
CA MET A 1 14.61 -3.06 -6.34
C MET A 1 14.60 -3.37 -7.82
N LEU A 2 15.74 -3.25 -8.49
CA LEU A 2 15.82 -3.62 -9.90
C LEU A 2 15.38 -5.06 -10.14
N PHE A 3 15.79 -5.94 -9.28
CA PHE A 3 15.43 -7.34 -9.36
C PHE A 3 13.91 -7.55 -9.22
N ARG A 4 13.24 -6.75 -8.36
CA ARG A 4 11.78 -6.83 -8.21
C ARG A 4 11.06 -6.30 -9.44
N SER A 5 11.58 -5.24 -10.07
CA SER A 5 11.03 -4.73 -11.31
C SER A 5 11.10 -5.77 -12.42
N ARG A 6 12.19 -6.53 -12.46
CA ARG A 6 12.35 -7.61 -13.42
C ARG A 6 11.34 -8.73 -13.18
N GLU A 7 11.13 -9.11 -11.92
CA GLU A 7 10.16 -10.12 -11.55
C GLU A 7 8.75 -9.70 -11.95
N VAL A 8 8.39 -8.43 -11.69
CA VAL A 8 7.09 -7.91 -12.08
C VAL A 8 6.89 -7.98 -13.59
N ALA A 9 7.90 -7.58 -14.36
CA ALA A 9 7.81 -7.64 -15.81
C ALA A 9 7.62 -9.08 -16.32
N LEU A 10 8.31 -10.03 -15.71
CA LEU A 10 8.15 -11.44 -16.03
C LEU A 10 6.74 -11.93 -15.69
N ASP A 11 6.24 -11.57 -14.52
CA ASP A 11 4.90 -11.97 -14.08
C ASP A 11 3.83 -11.44 -15.03
N VAL A 12 3.95 -10.19 -15.46
CA VAL A 12 3.01 -9.58 -16.42
C VAL A 12 3.10 -10.29 -17.76
N ALA A 13 4.30 -10.60 -18.21
CA ALA A 13 4.50 -11.32 -19.48
C ALA A 13 3.91 -12.73 -19.43
N GLU A 14 3.86 -13.34 -18.23
CA GLU A 14 3.29 -14.67 -18.04
C GLU A 14 1.78 -14.64 -17.81
N GLY A 15 1.15 -13.46 -17.85
CA GLY A 15 -0.30 -13.33 -17.77
C GLY A 15 -0.85 -13.03 -16.40
N ALA A 16 -0.07 -12.42 -15.53
CA ALA A 16 -0.58 -12.02 -14.21
C ALA A 16 -1.77 -11.09 -14.37
N ASP A 17 -2.86 -11.37 -13.66
CA ASP A 17 -4.08 -10.56 -13.70
C ASP A 17 -4.03 -9.38 -12.74
N MET A 18 -3.21 -9.47 -11.69
CA MET A 18 -3.09 -8.45 -10.66
C MET A 18 -1.70 -8.53 -10.04
N LEU A 19 -1.18 -7.40 -9.61
CA LEU A 19 0.12 -7.32 -8.94
C LEU A 19 -0.09 -6.80 -7.52
N MET A 20 0.86 -7.12 -6.63
CA MET A 20 0.82 -6.64 -5.25
C MET A 20 2.21 -6.22 -4.82
N VAL A 21 2.29 -5.07 -4.12
CA VAL A 21 3.51 -4.60 -3.46
C VAL A 21 3.30 -4.69 -1.95
N LYS A 22 4.26 -5.28 -1.26
CA LYS A 22 4.28 -5.35 0.21
C LYS A 22 5.71 -5.36 0.74
N PRO A 23 5.99 -4.72 1.87
CA PRO A 23 5.11 -3.82 2.61
C PRO A 23 4.88 -2.52 1.81
N ALA A 24 3.71 -1.91 1.99
CA ALA A 24 3.33 -0.77 1.17
C ALA A 24 4.10 0.50 1.51
N LEU A 25 4.14 0.84 2.80
CA LEU A 25 4.64 2.14 3.23
C LEU A 25 6.11 2.36 2.94
N SER A 26 6.92 1.32 3.08
CA SER A 26 8.36 1.41 2.80
C SER A 26 8.68 1.36 1.31
N TYR A 27 7.70 1.04 0.47
CA TYR A 27 7.89 0.82 -0.96
C TYR A 27 6.96 1.67 -1.82
N LEU A 28 6.67 2.89 -1.38
CA LEU A 28 5.83 3.81 -2.16
C LEU A 28 6.45 4.09 -3.53
N ASP A 29 7.76 4.17 -3.59
CA ASP A 29 8.48 4.34 -4.86
C ASP A 29 8.32 3.13 -5.78
N VAL A 30 8.31 1.93 -5.23
CA VAL A 30 8.09 0.70 -6.00
C VAL A 30 6.68 0.67 -6.57
N ILE A 31 5.69 1.03 -5.75
CA ILE A 31 4.29 1.12 -6.19
C ILE A 31 4.20 2.06 -7.39
N ARG A 32 4.84 3.21 -7.30
CA ARG A 32 4.83 4.21 -8.38
C ARG A 32 5.45 3.66 -9.66
N ARG A 33 6.62 3.03 -9.54
CA ARG A 33 7.32 2.47 -10.69
C ARG A 33 6.54 1.35 -11.36
N VAL A 34 5.95 0.47 -10.55
CA VAL A 34 5.17 -0.64 -11.08
C VAL A 34 3.94 -0.11 -11.82
N LYS A 35 3.25 0.86 -11.23
CA LYS A 35 2.05 1.44 -11.86
C LYS A 35 2.39 2.17 -13.14
N GLU A 36 3.49 2.89 -13.18
CA GLU A 36 3.93 3.58 -14.40
C GLU A 36 4.33 2.60 -15.50
N ALA A 37 4.98 1.50 -15.13
CA ALA A 37 5.43 0.50 -16.10
C ALA A 37 4.28 -0.36 -16.62
N HIS A 38 3.25 -0.59 -15.80
CA HIS A 38 2.13 -1.47 -16.13
C HIS A 38 0.80 -0.81 -15.76
N PRO A 39 0.44 0.31 -16.42
CA PRO A 39 -0.73 1.09 -15.99
C PRO A 39 -2.07 0.37 -16.13
N ASP A 40 -2.14 -0.64 -16.97
CA ASP A 40 -3.39 -1.38 -17.22
C ASP A 40 -3.56 -2.59 -16.30
N VAL A 41 -2.53 -2.94 -15.52
CA VAL A 41 -2.62 -4.08 -14.60
C VAL A 41 -3.04 -3.57 -13.22
N PRO A 42 -4.12 -4.11 -12.63
CA PRO A 42 -4.53 -3.69 -11.29
C PRO A 42 -3.41 -3.94 -10.28
N LEU A 43 -3.15 -2.95 -9.44
CA LEU A 43 -2.07 -2.97 -8.47
C LEU A 43 -2.63 -2.86 -7.07
N ALA A 44 -2.41 -3.88 -6.25
CA ALA A 44 -2.74 -3.87 -4.84
C ALA A 44 -1.50 -3.53 -4.03
N ALA A 45 -1.68 -2.86 -2.92
CA ALA A 45 -0.63 -2.62 -1.95
C ALA A 45 -1.08 -3.13 -0.59
N TYR A 46 -0.20 -3.83 0.10
CA TYR A 46 -0.53 -4.39 1.40
C TYR A 46 0.14 -3.59 2.51
N ASN A 47 -0.69 -2.91 3.29
CA ASN A 47 -0.33 -2.22 4.51
C ASN A 47 -0.25 -3.28 5.60
N VAL A 48 0.93 -3.89 5.74
CA VAL A 48 1.14 -5.13 6.50
C VAL A 48 0.98 -4.94 8.00
N SER A 49 0.90 -6.06 8.72
CA SER A 49 0.67 -6.07 10.17
C SER A 49 1.70 -5.27 10.96
N GLY A 50 2.96 -5.26 10.52
CA GLY A 50 4.01 -4.47 11.19
C GLY A 50 3.75 -2.97 11.09
N GLU A 51 3.33 -2.50 9.93
CA GLU A 51 2.97 -1.09 9.73
C GLU A 51 1.77 -0.72 10.60
N TYR A 52 0.76 -1.58 10.63
CA TYR A 52 -0.41 -1.41 11.46
C TYR A 52 -0.04 -1.36 12.95
N ALA A 53 0.80 -2.31 13.39
CA ALA A 53 1.21 -2.41 14.79
C ALA A 53 1.99 -1.17 15.24
N MET A 54 2.88 -0.65 14.39
CA MET A 54 3.65 0.56 14.72
C MET A 54 2.73 1.77 14.90
N LEU A 55 1.76 1.92 14.02
CA LEU A 55 0.81 3.01 14.10
C LEU A 55 -0.07 2.90 15.35
N LYS A 56 -0.58 1.70 15.63
CA LYS A 56 -1.39 1.46 16.82
C LYS A 56 -0.61 1.71 18.11
N ALA A 57 0.65 1.29 18.16
CA ALA A 57 1.49 1.53 19.33
C ALA A 57 1.72 3.01 19.57
N ALA A 58 2.02 3.77 18.52
CA ALA A 58 2.21 5.22 18.64
C ALA A 58 0.91 5.90 19.09
N ALA A 59 -0.22 5.49 18.55
CA ALA A 59 -1.52 6.03 18.93
C ALA A 59 -1.86 5.72 20.38
N ALA A 60 -1.60 4.50 20.83
CA ALA A 60 -1.85 4.07 22.22
C ALA A 60 -1.02 4.89 23.21
N ASN A 61 0.17 5.31 22.82
CA ASN A 61 1.03 6.13 23.64
C ASN A 61 0.70 7.64 23.56
N GLY A 62 -0.29 8.01 22.77
CA GLY A 62 -0.68 9.41 22.62
C GLY A 62 0.29 10.23 21.77
N TRP A 63 1.19 9.58 21.05
CA TRP A 63 2.19 10.27 20.24
C TRP A 63 1.62 10.79 18.91
N ILE A 64 0.56 10.16 18.42
CA ILE A 64 -0.07 10.54 17.17
C ILE A 64 -1.60 10.42 17.30
N ASP A 65 -2.30 11.13 16.40
CA ASP A 65 -3.74 10.97 16.23
C ASP A 65 -3.97 9.82 15.25
N GLU A 66 -4.59 8.75 15.71
CA GLU A 66 -4.73 7.52 14.93
C GLU A 66 -5.44 7.75 13.60
N GLU A 67 -6.60 8.40 13.61
CA GLU A 67 -7.38 8.62 12.38
C GLU A 67 -6.57 9.43 11.36
N ARG A 68 -5.97 10.52 11.79
CA ARG A 68 -5.21 11.40 10.88
C ARG A 68 -4.04 10.68 10.26
N VAL A 69 -3.25 9.97 11.06
CA VAL A 69 -2.04 9.28 10.55
C VAL A 69 -2.43 8.08 9.70
N ALA A 70 -3.43 7.30 10.12
CA ALA A 70 -3.90 6.17 9.32
C ALA A 70 -4.40 6.63 7.95
N MET A 71 -5.20 7.69 7.90
CA MET A 71 -5.70 8.22 6.63
C MET A 71 -4.58 8.81 5.79
N GLU A 72 -3.58 9.41 6.40
CA GLU A 72 -2.41 9.91 5.69
C GLU A 72 -1.62 8.76 5.05
N VAL A 73 -1.41 7.67 5.79
CA VAL A 73 -0.74 6.48 5.27
C VAL A 73 -1.50 5.91 4.08
N LEU A 74 -2.81 5.71 4.22
CA LEU A 74 -3.63 5.14 3.15
C LEU A 74 -3.67 6.06 1.92
N THR A 75 -3.76 7.36 2.15
CA THR A 75 -3.72 8.35 1.06
C THR A 75 -2.40 8.32 0.33
N SER A 76 -1.28 8.18 1.06
CA SER A 76 0.05 8.10 0.46
C SER A 76 0.18 6.88 -0.44
N ILE A 77 -0.35 5.74 0.01
CA ILE A 77 -0.33 4.50 -0.76
C ILE A 77 -1.16 4.66 -2.04
N ARG A 78 -2.36 5.22 -1.93
CA ARG A 78 -3.22 5.46 -3.09
C ARG A 78 -2.57 6.43 -4.07
N ARG A 79 -2.01 7.49 -3.55
CA ARG A 79 -1.34 8.52 -4.36
C ARG A 79 -0.12 7.96 -5.09
N ALA A 80 0.57 6.99 -4.50
CA ALA A 80 1.69 6.32 -5.15
C ALA A 80 1.27 5.51 -6.36
N GLY A 81 0.00 5.08 -6.42
CA GLY A 81 -0.54 4.41 -7.59
C GLY A 81 -1.31 3.13 -7.33
N ALA A 82 -1.52 2.74 -6.06
CA ALA A 82 -2.26 1.53 -5.76
C ALA A 82 -3.74 1.72 -6.11
N ASP A 83 -4.29 0.73 -6.79
CA ASP A 83 -5.73 0.69 -7.11
C ASP A 83 -6.53 0.13 -5.95
N MET A 84 -5.92 -0.76 -5.16
CA MET A 84 -6.53 -1.42 -4.01
C MET A 84 -5.53 -1.43 -2.87
N ILE A 85 -6.04 -1.32 -1.65
CA ILE A 85 -5.20 -1.36 -0.45
C ILE A 85 -5.74 -2.41 0.50
N LEU A 86 -4.88 -3.39 0.85
CA LEU A 86 -5.19 -4.34 1.90
C LEU A 86 -4.64 -3.75 3.20
N THR A 87 -5.50 -3.58 4.19
CA THR A 87 -5.10 -2.98 5.44
C THR A 87 -5.96 -3.48 6.60
N TYR A 88 -5.36 -3.59 7.77
CA TYR A 88 -6.09 -3.91 9.00
C TYR A 88 -6.97 -2.73 9.44
N HIS A 89 -6.75 -1.53 8.90
CA HIS A 89 -7.59 -0.36 9.14
C HIS A 89 -8.84 -0.30 8.25
N ALA A 90 -9.11 -1.31 7.43
CA ALA A 90 -10.16 -1.22 6.41
C ALA A 90 -11.53 -0.81 6.97
N LEU A 91 -11.97 -1.42 8.05
CA LEU A 91 -13.27 -1.10 8.65
C LEU A 91 -13.29 0.29 9.26
N GLU A 92 -12.24 0.66 9.97
CA GLU A 92 -12.12 1.99 10.57
C GLU A 92 -12.07 3.06 9.49
N ALA A 93 -11.27 2.84 8.44
CA ALA A 93 -11.17 3.78 7.34
C ALA A 93 -12.51 3.98 6.64
N ALA A 94 -13.27 2.91 6.44
CA ALA A 94 -14.58 3.00 5.84
C ALA A 94 -15.52 3.89 6.67
N ARG A 95 -15.43 3.80 8.00
CA ARG A 95 -16.21 4.67 8.89
C ARG A 95 -15.76 6.11 8.81
N TRP A 96 -14.45 6.35 8.80
CA TRP A 96 -13.90 7.71 8.75
C TRP A 96 -14.24 8.42 7.44
N LEU A 97 -14.46 7.68 6.37
CA LEU A 97 -14.78 8.24 5.06
C LEU A 97 -16.28 8.55 4.88
N GLN A 98 -17.11 8.17 5.84
CA GLN A 98 -18.57 8.44 5.76
C GLN A 98 -18.93 9.92 6.08
#